data_1cda6c41ba7eef109f1f6827a67f7254
#
_entry.id   1cda6c41ba7eef109f1f6827a67f7254
#
_cell.length_a   1.000
_cell.length_b   1.000
_cell.length_c   1.000
_cell.angle_alpha   90.00
_cell.angle_beta   90.00
_cell.angle_gamma   90.00
#
_symmetry.space_group_name_H-M   'P 1'
#
loop_
_entity.id
_entity.type
_entity.pdbx_description
1 polymer ?
#
loop_
_entity_poly.entity_id
_entity_poly.type
_entity_poly.pdbx_seq_one_letter_code
_entity_poly.pdbx_strand_id
1 'polypeptide(L)'
;RGLVFPEFRPDMHVKDVEYEKGEPVHIWIDPGYAGAHALIAVQIVNEQIRIIDEIYEQALITDEIIDIATAKPWWGDVQFGVIDVAGNQHQAMAAPAELWLDKAGLYMSSQKIKINEGTERLKSWLKIDPSTHEARVVIHPKCQGILSEFGASPNPFDGQTKAYRWKTDRE
;
A
#
# COMPACT_ATOMS: atom_id res chain seq x y z
N ARG A 1 9.33 19.13 14.22
CA ARG A 1 8.07 18.46 13.81
C ARG A 1 8.24 16.98 14.05
N GLY A 2 7.29 16.34 14.77
CA GLY A 2 7.33 14.91 15.09
C GLY A 2 6.95 14.04 13.90
N LEU A 3 7.28 12.74 13.99
CA LEU A 3 6.85 11.71 13.04
C LEU A 3 5.32 11.50 13.16
N VAL A 4 4.64 11.31 12.03
CA VAL A 4 3.21 10.94 12.04
C VAL A 4 3.03 9.52 12.59
N PHE A 5 3.94 8.62 12.22
CA PHE A 5 3.94 7.22 12.64
C PHE A 5 5.24 6.86 13.37
N PRO A 6 5.42 7.32 14.61
CA PRO A 6 6.61 6.96 15.39
C PRO A 6 6.67 5.47 15.73
N GLU A 7 5.53 4.77 15.63
CA GLU A 7 5.42 3.32 15.83
C GLU A 7 6.08 2.51 14.71
N PHE A 8 6.28 3.11 13.52
CA PHE A 8 6.93 2.42 12.40
C PHE A 8 8.42 2.23 12.69
N ARG A 9 8.84 0.98 12.71
CA ARG A 9 10.22 0.55 12.97
C ARG A 9 10.69 -0.36 11.85
N PRO A 10 11.67 0.08 11.03
CA PRO A 10 12.15 -0.72 9.89
C PRO A 10 12.70 -2.08 10.30
N ASP A 11 13.37 -2.19 11.45
CA ASP A 11 13.89 -3.44 11.99
C ASP A 11 12.78 -4.48 12.27
N MET A 12 11.55 -4.02 12.48
CA MET A 12 10.40 -4.86 12.78
C MET A 12 9.40 -4.96 11.63
N HIS A 13 9.17 -3.86 10.89
CA HIS A 13 8.12 -3.78 9.89
C HIS A 13 8.58 -4.02 8.46
N VAL A 14 9.91 -4.07 8.19
CA VAL A 14 10.45 -4.37 6.87
C VAL A 14 11.04 -5.79 6.89
N LYS A 15 10.42 -6.70 6.15
CA LYS A 15 10.79 -8.13 6.10
C LYS A 15 10.66 -8.66 4.67
N ASP A 16 11.48 -9.64 4.32
CA ASP A 16 11.42 -10.35 3.06
C ASP A 16 10.20 -11.30 3.00
N VAL A 17 9.01 -10.71 3.07
CA VAL A 17 7.75 -11.46 2.96
C VAL A 17 7.43 -11.72 1.49
N GLU A 18 7.42 -12.98 1.11
CA GLU A 18 7.15 -13.41 -0.25
C GLU A 18 5.67 -13.70 -0.47
N TYR A 19 5.26 -13.59 -1.74
CA TYR A 19 3.94 -14.05 -2.14
C TYR A 19 3.74 -15.53 -1.78
N GLU A 20 2.66 -15.81 -1.04
CA GLU A 20 2.27 -17.16 -0.65
C GLU A 20 1.15 -17.65 -1.56
N LYS A 21 1.49 -18.56 -2.48
CA LYS A 21 0.54 -19.06 -3.47
C LYS A 21 -0.62 -19.79 -2.80
N GLY A 22 -1.83 -19.49 -3.24
CA GLY A 22 -3.06 -20.06 -2.71
C GLY A 22 -3.71 -19.25 -1.59
N GLU A 23 -2.97 -18.32 -0.97
CA GLU A 23 -3.55 -17.37 -0.02
C GLU A 23 -4.20 -16.19 -0.77
N PRO A 24 -5.37 -15.74 -0.35
CA PRO A 24 -6.03 -14.60 -0.98
C PRO A 24 -5.17 -13.35 -1.01
N VAL A 25 -5.15 -12.68 -2.15
CA VAL A 25 -4.49 -11.38 -2.33
C VAL A 25 -5.55 -10.29 -2.35
N HIS A 26 -5.30 -9.25 -1.58
CA HIS A 26 -6.04 -7.99 -1.62
C HIS A 26 -5.22 -6.96 -2.37
N ILE A 27 -5.84 -6.16 -3.21
CA ILE A 27 -5.18 -4.99 -3.79
C ILE A 27 -5.83 -3.71 -3.26
N TRP A 28 -4.98 -2.79 -2.81
CA TRP A 28 -5.40 -1.49 -2.31
C TRP A 28 -4.82 -0.42 -3.21
N ILE A 29 -5.68 0.48 -3.71
CA ILE A 29 -5.33 1.39 -4.79
C ILE A 29 -5.63 2.83 -4.40
N ASP A 30 -4.63 3.68 -4.60
CA ASP A 30 -4.76 5.13 -4.64
C ASP A 30 -4.45 5.59 -6.07
N PRO A 31 -5.47 5.96 -6.86
CA PRO A 31 -5.29 6.29 -8.27
C PRO A 31 -4.76 7.70 -8.50
N GLY A 32 -3.88 8.22 -7.69
CA GLY A 32 -3.37 9.58 -7.71
C GLY A 32 -3.35 10.24 -9.09
N TYR A 33 -4.00 11.39 -9.20
CA TYR A 33 -4.13 12.09 -10.47
C TYR A 33 -2.94 13.01 -10.76
N ALA A 34 -2.44 13.69 -9.74
CA ALA A 34 -1.32 14.64 -9.83
C ALA A 34 -0.01 14.08 -9.26
N GLY A 35 -0.03 12.84 -8.78
CA GLY A 35 1.11 12.16 -8.19
C GLY A 35 1.27 10.75 -8.73
N ALA A 36 1.84 9.86 -7.93
CA ALA A 36 1.97 8.47 -8.30
C ALA A 36 0.64 7.73 -8.21
N HIS A 37 0.37 6.88 -9.18
CA HIS A 37 -0.67 5.86 -9.08
C HIS A 37 -0.09 4.72 -8.25
N ALA A 38 -0.65 4.50 -7.07
CA ALA A 38 -0.15 3.51 -6.12
C ALA A 38 -1.12 2.33 -5.98
N LEU A 39 -0.57 1.13 -6.08
CA LEU A 39 -1.24 -0.12 -5.79
C LEU A 39 -0.34 -0.95 -4.90
N ILE A 40 -0.87 -1.46 -3.79
CA ILE A 40 -0.20 -2.46 -2.98
C ILE A 40 -0.94 -3.79 -3.00
N ALA A 41 -0.19 -4.87 -3.10
CA ALA A 41 -0.68 -6.23 -2.98
C ALA A 41 -0.46 -6.73 -1.56
N VAL A 42 -1.53 -7.21 -0.94
CA VAL A 42 -1.56 -7.55 0.48
C VAL A 42 -2.07 -8.96 0.67
N GLN A 43 -1.39 -9.73 1.50
CA GLN A 43 -1.91 -11.00 2.03
C GLN A 43 -2.04 -10.89 3.55
N ILE A 44 -3.09 -11.47 4.10
CA ILE A 44 -3.30 -11.53 5.54
C ILE A 44 -3.15 -12.99 5.94
N VAL A 45 -2.06 -13.30 6.64
CA VAL A 45 -1.69 -14.66 7.03
C VAL A 45 -1.47 -14.69 8.54
N ASN A 46 -2.19 -15.56 9.24
CA ASN A 46 -2.12 -15.65 10.71
C ASN A 46 -2.28 -14.29 11.40
N GLU A 47 -3.26 -13.51 10.97
CA GLU A 47 -3.56 -12.15 11.49
C GLU A 47 -2.44 -11.11 11.22
N GLN A 48 -1.42 -11.46 10.46
CA GLN A 48 -0.38 -10.54 10.02
C GLN A 48 -0.70 -9.99 8.64
N ILE A 49 -0.65 -8.68 8.51
CA ILE A 49 -0.81 -7.96 7.24
C ILE A 49 0.56 -7.91 6.55
N ARG A 50 0.67 -8.56 5.41
CA ARG A 50 1.90 -8.65 4.61
C ARG A 50 1.74 -7.90 3.31
N ILE A 51 2.48 -6.81 3.16
CA ILE A 51 2.56 -6.08 1.89
C ILE A 51 3.68 -6.71 1.07
N ILE A 52 3.28 -7.51 0.09
CA ILE A 52 4.18 -8.40 -0.66
C ILE A 52 4.71 -7.78 -1.95
N ASP A 53 4.01 -6.82 -2.50
CA ASP A 53 4.38 -6.15 -3.75
C ASP A 53 3.72 -4.78 -3.85
N GLU A 54 4.23 -3.97 -4.77
CA GLU A 54 3.76 -2.62 -5.02
C GLU A 54 3.88 -2.30 -6.51
N ILE A 55 2.91 -1.55 -7.02
CA ILE A 55 3.01 -0.81 -8.27
C ILE A 55 2.92 0.66 -7.89
N TYR A 56 3.97 1.40 -8.13
CA TYR A 56 4.07 2.81 -7.78
C TYR A 56 4.67 3.58 -8.96
N GLU A 57 3.79 4.13 -9.80
CA GLU A 57 4.19 4.70 -11.08
C GLU A 57 3.60 6.09 -11.27
N GLN A 58 4.41 6.98 -11.81
CA GLN A 58 3.95 8.29 -12.23
C GLN A 58 3.58 8.27 -13.71
N ALA A 59 2.63 9.12 -14.08
CA ALA A 59 2.19 9.33 -15.46
C ALA A 59 1.59 8.08 -16.15
N LEU A 60 1.16 7.07 -15.41
CA LEU A 60 0.40 5.95 -15.94
C LEU A 60 -1.10 6.14 -15.69
N ILE A 61 -1.89 5.77 -16.68
CA ILE A 61 -3.35 5.73 -16.56
C ILE A 61 -3.80 4.39 -15.94
N THR A 62 -5.02 4.34 -15.45
CA THR A 62 -5.60 3.14 -14.82
C THR A 62 -5.48 1.90 -15.70
N ASP A 63 -5.70 2.04 -16.99
CA ASP A 63 -5.61 0.96 -17.98
C ASP A 63 -4.23 0.28 -17.97
N GLU A 64 -3.17 1.07 -17.95
CA GLU A 64 -1.78 0.60 -17.91
C GLU A 64 -1.44 -0.07 -16.56
N ILE A 65 -1.96 0.45 -15.47
CA ILE A 65 -1.80 -0.15 -14.14
C ILE A 65 -2.48 -1.52 -14.08
N ILE A 66 -3.67 -1.66 -14.67
CA ILE A 66 -4.37 -2.94 -14.77
C ILE A 66 -3.54 -3.95 -15.55
N ASP A 67 -2.94 -3.56 -16.67
CA ASP A 67 -2.07 -4.42 -17.46
C ASP A 67 -0.86 -4.91 -16.67
N ILE A 68 -0.23 -4.03 -15.90
CA ILE A 68 0.89 -4.42 -15.03
C ILE A 68 0.43 -5.40 -13.94
N ALA A 69 -0.66 -5.09 -13.25
CA ALA A 69 -1.18 -5.91 -12.14
C ALA A 69 -1.58 -7.31 -12.61
N THR A 70 -2.30 -7.41 -13.74
CA THR A 70 -2.77 -8.69 -14.26
C THR A 70 -1.66 -9.59 -14.77
N ALA A 71 -0.48 -9.04 -15.03
CA ALA A 71 0.73 -9.79 -15.39
C ALA A 71 1.55 -10.27 -14.17
N LYS A 72 1.20 -9.86 -12.97
CA LYS A 72 1.92 -10.25 -11.75
C LYS A 72 1.68 -11.70 -11.36
N PRO A 73 2.70 -12.37 -10.76
CA PRO A 73 2.57 -13.78 -10.33
C PRO A 73 1.42 -14.03 -9.35
N TRP A 74 1.08 -13.02 -8.53
CA TRP A 74 0.03 -13.11 -7.51
C TRP A 74 -1.38 -12.80 -8.04
N TRP A 75 -1.52 -12.39 -9.31
CA TRP A 75 -2.81 -11.96 -9.84
C TRP A 75 -3.90 -13.03 -9.74
N GLY A 76 -3.56 -14.29 -9.97
CA GLY A 76 -4.51 -15.41 -9.91
C GLY A 76 -5.16 -15.61 -8.54
N ASP A 77 -4.56 -15.11 -7.47
CA ASP A 77 -5.09 -15.19 -6.11
C ASP A 77 -5.78 -13.90 -5.64
N VAL A 78 -5.89 -12.89 -6.50
CA VAL A 78 -6.60 -11.64 -6.17
C VAL A 78 -8.09 -11.90 -6.05
N GLN A 79 -8.64 -11.62 -4.87
CA GLN A 79 -10.05 -11.79 -4.57
C GLN A 79 -10.74 -10.48 -4.16
N PHE A 80 -9.98 -9.52 -3.64
CA PHE A 80 -10.53 -8.29 -3.07
C PHE A 80 -9.77 -7.08 -3.58
N GLY A 81 -10.50 -6.01 -3.87
CA GLY A 81 -9.93 -4.74 -4.25
C GLY A 81 -10.62 -3.59 -3.51
N VAL A 82 -9.81 -2.64 -3.06
CA VAL A 82 -10.26 -1.39 -2.44
C VAL A 82 -9.61 -0.22 -3.18
N ILE A 83 -10.40 0.77 -3.53
CA ILE A 83 -9.95 1.97 -4.23
C ILE A 83 -10.39 3.23 -3.49
N ASP A 84 -9.53 4.26 -3.44
CA ASP A 84 -9.90 5.54 -2.89
C ASP A 84 -10.86 6.28 -3.85
N VAL A 85 -12.00 6.71 -3.32
CA VAL A 85 -13.04 7.43 -4.08
C VAL A 85 -12.69 8.87 -4.42
N ALA A 86 -11.72 9.48 -3.77
CA ALA A 86 -11.30 10.85 -4.06
C ALA A 86 -10.83 11.02 -5.52
N GLY A 87 -10.30 9.96 -6.12
CA GLY A 87 -9.90 9.93 -7.53
C GLY A 87 -11.04 9.96 -8.54
N ASN A 88 -12.29 9.74 -8.11
CA ASN A 88 -13.46 9.68 -9.02
C ASN A 88 -14.04 11.05 -9.38
N GLN A 89 -13.62 12.14 -8.74
CA GLN A 89 -14.31 13.42 -8.85
C GLN A 89 -13.97 14.24 -10.10
N HIS A 90 -12.99 13.85 -10.93
CA HIS A 90 -12.50 14.69 -12.01
C HIS A 90 -12.32 14.02 -13.37
N GLN A 91 -12.92 12.86 -13.62
CA GLN A 91 -12.68 12.16 -14.89
C GLN A 91 -13.88 12.22 -15.83
N ALA A 92 -13.61 12.75 -17.03
CA ALA A 92 -14.53 12.65 -18.18
C ALA A 92 -14.55 11.24 -18.82
N MET A 93 -13.78 10.30 -18.26
CA MET A 93 -13.71 8.89 -18.68
C MET A 93 -14.30 8.00 -17.58
N ALA A 94 -14.58 6.74 -17.91
CA ALA A 94 -15.06 5.75 -16.95
C ALA A 94 -14.23 5.77 -15.66
N ALA A 95 -14.92 5.77 -14.52
CA ALA A 95 -14.27 5.80 -13.22
C ALA A 95 -13.26 4.63 -13.09
N PRO A 96 -12.12 4.80 -12.42
CA PRO A 96 -11.13 3.74 -12.25
C PRO A 96 -11.71 2.41 -11.76
N ALA A 97 -12.69 2.44 -10.86
CA ALA A 97 -13.37 1.24 -10.37
C ALA A 97 -14.12 0.47 -11.50
N GLU A 98 -14.73 1.18 -12.43
CA GLU A 98 -15.42 0.58 -13.57
C GLU A 98 -14.43 -0.09 -14.54
N LEU A 99 -13.29 0.55 -14.77
CA LEU A 99 -12.22 -0.03 -15.60
C LEU A 99 -11.66 -1.34 -15.01
N TRP A 100 -11.49 -1.40 -13.71
CA TRP A 100 -11.06 -2.62 -13.03
C TRP A 100 -12.08 -3.74 -13.18
N LEU A 101 -13.37 -3.43 -13.08
CA LEU A 101 -14.44 -4.40 -13.29
C LEU A 101 -14.46 -4.88 -14.74
N ASP A 102 -14.42 -3.96 -15.69
CA ASP A 102 -14.56 -4.27 -17.13
C ASP A 102 -13.35 -5.02 -17.68
N LYS A 103 -12.12 -4.59 -17.34
CA LYS A 103 -10.89 -5.18 -17.86
C LYS A 103 -10.38 -6.38 -17.06
N ALA A 104 -10.50 -6.34 -15.75
CA ALA A 104 -9.90 -7.34 -14.86
C ALA A 104 -10.94 -8.24 -14.17
N GLY A 105 -12.22 -7.94 -14.31
CA GLY A 105 -13.29 -8.69 -13.66
C GLY A 105 -13.31 -8.54 -12.14
N LEU A 106 -12.64 -7.52 -11.61
CA LEU A 106 -12.51 -7.29 -10.18
C LEU A 106 -13.40 -6.13 -9.72
N TYR A 107 -14.34 -6.44 -8.84
CA TYR A 107 -15.15 -5.43 -8.18
C TYR A 107 -14.33 -4.70 -7.12
N MET A 108 -14.27 -3.36 -7.24
CA MET A 108 -13.60 -2.49 -6.28
C MET A 108 -14.59 -1.97 -5.26
N SER A 109 -14.33 -2.25 -3.99
CA SER A 109 -15.03 -1.57 -2.91
C SER A 109 -14.36 -0.22 -2.59
N SER A 110 -15.14 0.72 -2.11
CA SER A 110 -14.65 2.02 -1.69
C SER A 110 -15.31 2.41 -0.38
N GLN A 111 -14.49 2.88 0.57
CA GLN A 111 -14.97 3.42 1.82
C GLN A 111 -14.30 4.75 2.09
N LYS A 112 -15.10 5.75 2.42
CA LYS A 112 -14.59 7.03 2.87
C LYS A 112 -14.32 6.96 4.37
N ILE A 113 -13.04 6.93 4.74
CA ILE A 113 -12.60 6.95 6.14
C ILE A 113 -12.07 8.35 6.46
N LYS A 114 -12.43 8.87 7.62
CA LYS A 114 -11.88 10.14 8.09
C LYS A 114 -10.38 9.97 8.33
N ILE A 115 -9.57 10.94 7.92
CA ILE A 115 -8.10 10.90 8.02
C ILE A 115 -7.64 10.56 9.45
N ASN A 116 -8.23 11.21 10.46
CA ASN A 116 -7.85 10.96 11.85
C ASN A 116 -8.15 9.51 12.29
N GLU A 117 -9.29 8.97 11.88
CA GLU A 117 -9.67 7.60 12.19
C GLU A 117 -8.72 6.59 11.49
N GLY A 118 -8.40 6.82 10.23
CA GLY A 118 -7.44 6.01 9.49
C GLY A 118 -6.05 6.05 10.11
N THR A 119 -5.59 7.22 10.52
CA THR A 119 -4.29 7.40 11.18
C THR A 119 -4.21 6.64 12.51
N GLU A 120 -5.22 6.76 13.37
CA GLU A 120 -5.25 6.05 14.65
C GLU A 120 -5.32 4.54 14.46
N ARG A 121 -6.08 4.06 13.47
CA ARG A 121 -6.15 2.64 13.13
C ARG A 121 -4.81 2.11 12.66
N LEU A 122 -4.12 2.83 11.77
CA LEU A 122 -2.80 2.42 11.29
C LEU A 122 -1.76 2.43 12.41
N LYS A 123 -1.75 3.42 13.28
CA LYS A 123 -0.89 3.42 14.47
C LYS A 123 -1.12 2.18 15.35
N SER A 124 -2.38 1.81 15.54
CA SER A 124 -2.73 0.60 16.29
C SER A 124 -2.14 -0.66 15.64
N TRP A 125 -2.19 -0.77 14.31
CA TRP A 125 -1.63 -1.92 13.58
C TRP A 125 -0.11 -1.95 13.58
N LEU A 126 0.54 -0.78 13.64
CA LEU A 126 2.00 -0.68 13.68
C LEU A 126 2.60 -1.03 15.04
N LYS A 127 1.81 -1.10 16.09
CA LYS A 127 2.30 -1.52 17.42
C LYS A 127 2.77 -2.97 17.36
N ILE A 128 3.91 -3.20 17.99
CA ILE A 128 4.43 -4.56 18.15
C ILE A 128 3.59 -5.31 19.19
N ASP A 129 3.22 -6.55 18.91
CA ASP A 129 2.51 -7.40 19.85
C ASP A 129 3.43 -7.70 21.06
N PRO A 130 3.06 -7.31 22.28
CA PRO A 130 3.90 -7.49 23.45
C PRO A 130 4.05 -8.96 23.84
N SER A 131 3.14 -9.84 23.42
CA SER A 131 3.17 -11.26 23.77
C SER A 131 4.07 -12.07 22.83
N THR A 132 4.07 -11.75 21.54
CA THR A 132 4.85 -12.46 20.52
C THR A 132 6.12 -11.72 20.10
N HIS A 133 6.24 -10.44 20.40
CA HIS A 133 7.26 -9.51 19.90
C HIS A 133 7.32 -9.41 18.36
N GLU A 134 6.21 -9.71 17.70
CA GLU A 134 6.08 -9.65 16.24
C GLU A 134 5.27 -8.44 15.79
N ALA A 135 5.63 -7.94 14.61
CA ALA A 135 4.86 -6.89 13.94
C ALA A 135 3.60 -7.47 13.30
N ARG A 136 2.47 -6.78 13.45
CA ARG A 136 1.22 -7.13 12.76
C ARG A 136 1.19 -6.70 11.31
N VAL A 137 2.05 -5.74 10.93
CA VAL A 137 2.22 -5.24 9.57
C VAL A 137 3.68 -5.42 9.18
N VAL A 138 3.92 -6.10 8.07
CA VAL A 138 5.26 -6.24 7.49
C VAL A 138 5.22 -5.87 6.01
N ILE A 139 6.27 -5.23 5.55
CA ILE A 139 6.38 -4.67 4.21
C ILE A 139 7.64 -5.21 3.56
N HIS A 140 7.50 -5.78 2.36
CA HIS A 140 8.66 -6.21 1.60
C HIS A 140 9.54 -5.01 1.24
N PRO A 141 10.87 -5.11 1.36
CA PRO A 141 11.79 -3.99 1.09
C PRO A 141 11.72 -3.45 -0.34
N LYS A 142 11.24 -4.23 -1.32
CA LYS A 142 11.00 -3.74 -2.69
C LYS A 142 9.90 -2.70 -2.82
N CYS A 143 8.99 -2.60 -1.82
CA CYS A 143 7.87 -1.66 -1.82
C CYS A 143 8.32 -0.25 -1.45
N GLN A 144 9.16 0.35 -2.29
CA GLN A 144 9.85 1.61 -2.01
C GLN A 144 8.92 2.82 -1.90
N GLY A 145 7.81 2.83 -2.63
CA GLY A 145 6.82 3.90 -2.59
C GLY A 145 6.18 4.03 -1.22
N ILE A 146 5.58 2.95 -0.72
CA ILE A 146 4.96 2.95 0.61
C ILE A 146 6.00 3.16 1.73
N LEU A 147 7.19 2.58 1.60
CA LEU A 147 8.26 2.80 2.58
C LEU A 147 8.71 4.26 2.62
N SER A 148 8.77 4.95 1.48
CA SER A 148 9.08 6.38 1.43
C SER A 148 8.00 7.24 2.11
N GLU A 149 6.74 6.82 2.03
CA GLU A 149 5.62 7.50 2.71
C GLU A 149 5.74 7.39 4.24
N PHE A 150 6.28 6.29 4.75
CA PHE A 150 6.65 6.17 6.17
C PHE A 150 7.93 6.92 6.53
N GLY A 151 8.63 7.51 5.55
CA GLY A 151 9.93 8.16 5.74
C GLY A 151 11.09 7.17 5.84
N ALA A 152 10.88 5.90 5.50
CA ALA A 152 11.93 4.91 5.41
C ALA A 152 12.73 5.12 4.12
N SER A 153 14.04 5.37 4.22
CA SER A 153 14.89 5.35 3.04
C SER A 153 15.09 3.92 2.57
N PRO A 154 14.82 3.62 1.30
CA PRO A 154 15.04 2.28 0.76
C PRO A 154 16.53 1.96 0.56
N ASN A 155 17.42 2.92 0.77
CA ASN A 155 18.85 2.74 0.57
C ASN A 155 19.53 2.30 1.87
N PRO A 156 19.84 1.00 2.06
CA PRO A 156 20.52 0.52 3.26
C PRO A 156 21.96 1.06 3.40
N PHE A 157 22.48 1.75 2.38
CA PHE A 157 23.84 2.31 2.37
C PHE A 157 23.89 3.77 2.76
N ASP A 158 22.79 4.47 2.89
CA ASP A 158 22.78 5.77 3.52
C ASP A 158 22.93 5.59 5.04
N GLY A 159 24.16 5.37 5.49
CA GLY A 159 24.57 5.13 6.88
C GLY A 159 24.26 6.27 7.86
N GLN A 160 23.29 7.09 7.53
CA GLN A 160 22.68 8.05 8.41
C GLN A 160 21.30 7.51 8.79
N THR A 161 21.15 7.16 10.04
CA THR A 161 19.89 7.08 10.74
C THR A 161 19.17 8.43 10.63
N LYS A 162 18.70 8.76 9.45
CA LYS A 162 17.79 9.88 9.29
C LYS A 162 16.51 9.47 9.99
N ALA A 163 16.20 10.18 11.04
CA ALA A 163 14.91 10.08 11.68
C ALA A 163 13.84 10.07 10.57
N TYR A 164 13.08 8.98 10.47
CA TYR A 164 12.04 8.82 9.47
C TYR A 164 11.07 9.98 9.60
N ARG A 165 11.09 10.88 8.64
CA ARG A 165 10.19 12.02 8.60
C ARG A 165 9.13 11.73 7.58
N TRP A 166 7.91 11.69 8.00
CA TRP A 166 6.77 11.84 7.12
C TRP A 166 6.94 13.16 6.35
N LYS A 167 7.11 13.08 5.04
CA LYS A 167 6.98 14.26 4.20
C LYS A 167 5.51 14.62 4.18
N THR A 168 5.13 15.63 4.91
CA THR A 168 3.87 16.29 4.64
C THR A 168 4.04 17.01 3.31
N ASP A 169 3.30 16.62 2.29
CA ASP A 169 3.23 17.29 0.97
C ASP A 169 2.63 18.69 1.07
N ARG A 170 3.04 19.44 2.07
CA ARG A 170 2.57 20.81 2.32
C ARG A 170 3.74 21.72 2.63
N GLU A 171 4.74 21.65 1.81
CA GLU A 171 5.71 22.76 1.67
C GLU A 171 5.97 22.98 0.19
#